data_3e48a4964ef5a717bd2da2331d423ad4
#
_entry.id   3e48a4964ef5a717bd2da2331d423ad4
#
_cell.length_a   1.000
_cell.length_b   1.000
_cell.length_c   1.000
_cell.angle_alpha   90.00
_cell.angle_beta   90.00
_cell.angle_gamma   90.00
#
_symmetry.space_group_name_H-M   'P 1'
#
loop_
_entity.id
_entity.type
_entity.pdbx_description
1 polymer ?
#
loop_
_entity_poly.entity_id
_entity_poly.type
_entity_poly.pdbx_seq_one_letter_code
_entity_poly.pdbx_strand_id
1 'polypeptide(L)'
;MKREVEILAPAGSWECLEAAVCAGADAIYIGGSRFGARAHADNLNEERMLEAIDYVHLHGRKLYMTVNTLLKEQELGELVDYLRPYYEQGLDAVIVQDIGAMRLIREAFPDLPLHVSTQATVTQTLSAQLFQRMGAERIVPARELSLEEIKNMKNATGLEIECFVHGALCYCYSGQCLMSSMIGGRSGNRGECAQPCRLPYRVENRKSADLMSLKDLCTIDMIPELVEAGIDSFKIEGRMKQPDYVYTVTQMYRKYIDIYLQKGKKGFHVTKEDKEKLENCYRRRGYCDGYYRKQNGKEMLSFEASRKRDGTEERKKWITYYRKKIDGTLNLAEGTVSELTVWLHDRPEMTVTVTGDMVQTAKKSTPCGRTDRKADTENRKYPVCI
;
A
#
# COMPACT_ATOMS: atom_id res chain seq x y z
N MET A 1 -4.92 -22.29 15.39
CA MET A 1 -5.07 -20.84 15.27
C MET A 1 -5.64 -20.52 13.89
N LYS A 2 -6.64 -19.64 13.81
CA LYS A 2 -7.17 -19.15 12.53
C LYS A 2 -6.07 -18.30 11.90
N ARG A 3 -5.67 -18.61 10.67
CA ARG A 3 -4.61 -17.84 10.01
C ARG A 3 -5.12 -16.43 9.73
N GLU A 4 -4.41 -15.42 10.17
CA GLU A 4 -4.65 -14.03 9.82
C GLU A 4 -3.83 -13.71 8.57
N VAL A 5 -4.40 -12.93 7.66
CA VAL A 5 -3.75 -12.41 6.45
C VAL A 5 -3.91 -10.90 6.48
N GLU A 6 -2.78 -10.22 6.49
CA GLU A 6 -2.74 -8.75 6.46
C GLU A 6 -3.10 -8.22 5.08
N ILE A 7 -3.92 -7.19 5.00
CA ILE A 7 -4.09 -6.36 3.80
C ILE A 7 -3.28 -5.09 3.97
N LEU A 8 -2.28 -4.92 3.13
CA LEU A 8 -1.43 -3.74 3.08
C LEU A 8 -1.85 -2.82 1.94
N ALA A 9 -2.54 -1.73 2.31
CA ALA A 9 -3.07 -0.76 1.36
C ALA A 9 -2.09 0.39 1.09
N PRO A 10 -2.08 0.95 -0.14
CA PRO A 10 -1.24 2.10 -0.48
C PRO A 10 -1.88 3.41 -0.03
N ALA A 11 -1.07 4.35 0.47
CA ALA A 11 -1.46 5.75 0.57
C ALA A 11 -0.40 6.65 -0.08
N GLY A 12 -0.85 7.60 -0.90
CA GLY A 12 -0.02 8.63 -1.51
C GLY A 12 -0.44 10.03 -1.08
N SER A 13 -1.56 10.15 -0.36
CA SER A 13 -2.08 11.37 0.23
C SER A 13 -2.86 11.03 1.49
N TRP A 14 -3.27 12.06 2.24
CA TRP A 14 -4.10 11.89 3.43
C TRP A 14 -5.46 11.24 3.12
N GLU A 15 -6.13 11.66 2.06
CA GLU A 15 -7.42 11.10 1.64
C GLU A 15 -7.29 9.61 1.25
N CYS A 16 -6.12 9.20 0.71
CA CYS A 16 -5.84 7.80 0.43
C CYS A 16 -5.64 6.99 1.72
N LEU A 17 -5.02 7.60 2.75
CA LEU A 17 -4.87 6.98 4.07
C LEU A 17 -6.24 6.72 4.70
N GLU A 18 -7.10 7.74 4.75
CA GLU A 18 -8.48 7.62 5.24
C GLU A 18 -9.26 6.55 4.48
N ALA A 19 -9.14 6.56 3.15
CA ALA A 19 -9.76 5.57 2.28
C ALA A 19 -9.32 4.13 2.61
N ALA A 20 -8.03 3.90 2.86
CA ALA A 20 -7.49 2.61 3.21
C ALA A 20 -8.02 2.11 4.56
N VAL A 21 -8.01 2.97 5.57
CA VAL A 21 -8.55 2.66 6.91
C VAL A 21 -10.03 2.32 6.82
N CYS A 22 -10.84 3.16 6.18
CA CYS A 22 -12.29 2.95 6.02
C CYS A 22 -12.63 1.68 5.21
N ALA A 23 -11.77 1.26 4.29
CA ALA A 23 -11.94 0.06 3.49
C ALA A 23 -11.57 -1.24 4.24
N GLY A 24 -11.00 -1.15 5.45
CA GLY A 24 -10.63 -2.29 6.27
C GLY A 24 -9.23 -2.83 5.98
N ALA A 25 -8.28 -1.97 5.61
CA ALA A 25 -6.86 -2.33 5.60
C ALA A 25 -6.38 -2.66 7.02
N ASP A 26 -5.49 -3.63 7.15
CA ASP A 26 -4.83 -3.96 8.42
C ASP A 26 -3.58 -3.11 8.62
N ALA A 27 -2.90 -2.78 7.51
CA ALA A 27 -1.75 -1.90 7.49
C ALA A 27 -1.78 -0.99 6.26
N ILE A 28 -1.15 0.17 6.38
CA ILE A 28 -1.05 1.15 5.30
C ILE A 28 0.43 1.43 5.04
N TYR A 29 0.86 1.48 3.77
CA TYR A 29 2.20 1.92 3.43
C TYR A 29 2.20 3.26 2.70
N ILE A 30 3.07 4.15 3.14
CA ILE A 30 3.14 5.54 2.70
C ILE A 30 4.60 5.98 2.51
N GLY A 31 4.83 7.01 1.72
CA GLY A 31 6.13 7.64 1.59
C GLY A 31 6.17 8.95 2.35
N GLY A 32 7.29 9.21 2.98
CA GLY A 32 7.59 10.55 3.49
C GLY A 32 8.17 11.45 2.41
N SER A 33 8.61 12.64 2.79
CA SER A 33 9.17 13.66 1.90
C SER A 33 10.47 13.22 1.19
N ARG A 34 11.18 12.21 1.72
CA ARG A 34 12.49 11.74 1.23
C ARG A 34 12.55 10.23 1.15
N PHE A 35 13.51 9.71 0.42
CA PHE A 35 13.91 8.29 0.33
C PHE A 35 12.85 7.32 -0.21
N GLY A 36 11.71 7.81 -0.68
CA GLY A 36 10.62 6.99 -1.20
C GLY A 36 10.65 6.83 -2.73
N ALA A 37 10.34 5.62 -3.22
CA ALA A 37 10.33 5.30 -4.67
C ALA A 37 9.10 5.86 -5.43
N ARG A 38 8.45 6.89 -4.94
CA ARG A 38 7.35 7.62 -5.58
C ARG A 38 7.48 9.11 -5.28
N ALA A 39 8.52 9.74 -5.84
CA ALA A 39 8.83 11.16 -5.62
C ALA A 39 7.69 12.11 -6.05
N HIS A 40 6.83 11.68 -6.98
CA HIS A 40 5.70 12.46 -7.48
C HIS A 40 4.34 12.11 -6.84
N ALA A 41 4.30 11.31 -5.79
CA ALA A 41 3.11 11.23 -4.92
C ALA A 41 3.05 12.50 -4.05
N ASP A 42 1.88 12.81 -3.52
CA ASP A 42 1.73 14.00 -2.65
C ASP A 42 2.51 13.87 -1.34
N ASN A 43 3.03 12.70 -1.04
CA ASN A 43 3.84 12.32 0.12
C ASN A 43 3.65 13.26 1.32
N LEU A 44 3.50 12.73 2.51
CA LEU A 44 3.28 13.55 3.69
C LEU A 44 4.60 14.22 4.14
N ASN A 45 4.51 15.49 4.57
CA ASN A 45 5.58 16.14 5.30
C ASN A 45 5.69 15.55 6.71
N GLU A 46 6.67 15.97 7.50
CA GLU A 46 6.93 15.41 8.83
C GLU A 46 5.72 15.54 9.76
N GLU A 47 5.14 16.73 9.90
CA GLU A 47 3.98 16.98 10.76
C GLU A 47 2.80 16.06 10.41
N ARG A 48 2.48 15.97 9.11
CA ARG A 48 1.39 15.11 8.63
C ARG A 48 1.71 13.62 8.76
N MET A 49 2.97 13.24 8.69
CA MET A 49 3.36 11.85 8.89
C MET A 49 3.19 11.42 10.36
N LEU A 50 3.55 12.30 11.31
CA LEU A 50 3.31 12.05 12.73
C LEU A 50 1.80 11.95 13.01
N GLU A 51 0.99 12.87 12.47
CA GLU A 51 -0.48 12.77 12.54
C GLU A 51 -1.01 11.46 11.91
N ALA A 52 -0.40 10.98 10.82
CA ALA A 52 -0.82 9.76 10.16
C ALA A 52 -0.54 8.51 11.00
N ILE A 53 0.58 8.47 11.73
CA ILE A 53 0.89 7.39 12.69
C ILE A 53 -0.19 7.34 13.76
N ASP A 54 -0.48 8.47 14.41
CA ASP A 54 -1.52 8.55 15.44
C ASP A 54 -2.90 8.15 14.89
N TYR A 55 -3.24 8.65 13.70
CA TYR A 55 -4.53 8.35 13.08
C TYR A 55 -4.74 6.86 12.81
N VAL A 56 -3.74 6.17 12.24
CA VAL A 56 -3.88 4.73 11.96
C VAL A 56 -3.88 3.89 13.23
N HIS A 57 -3.09 4.27 14.24
CA HIS A 57 -3.07 3.61 15.54
C HIS A 57 -4.40 3.77 16.27
N LEU A 58 -5.03 4.95 16.22
CA LEU A 58 -6.34 5.20 16.78
C LEU A 58 -7.42 4.24 16.20
N HIS A 59 -7.23 3.81 14.95
CA HIS A 59 -8.10 2.84 14.28
C HIS A 59 -7.62 1.38 14.44
N GLY A 60 -6.61 1.12 15.27
CA GLY A 60 -6.02 -0.21 15.47
C GLY A 60 -5.34 -0.77 14.22
N ARG A 61 -4.73 0.11 13.39
CA ARG A 61 -4.03 -0.25 12.16
C ARG A 61 -2.55 0.07 12.28
N LYS A 62 -1.74 -0.44 11.34
CA LYS A 62 -0.29 -0.23 11.27
C LYS A 62 0.08 0.72 10.14
N LEU A 63 1.15 1.50 10.34
CA LEU A 63 1.73 2.36 9.31
C LEU A 63 3.16 1.92 8.98
N TYR A 64 3.42 1.64 7.69
CA TYR A 64 4.75 1.29 7.19
C TYR A 64 5.30 2.40 6.29
N MET A 65 6.46 2.91 6.63
CA MET A 65 7.09 3.99 5.85
C MET A 65 8.03 3.43 4.79
N THR A 66 7.94 3.95 3.56
CA THR A 66 8.85 3.53 2.49
C THR A 66 10.14 4.34 2.51
N VAL A 67 11.27 3.66 2.68
CA VAL A 67 12.66 4.14 2.54
C VAL A 67 13.32 3.28 1.47
N ASN A 68 12.68 3.20 0.30
CA ASN A 68 12.96 2.16 -0.68
C ASN A 68 13.59 2.69 -1.98
N THR A 69 14.47 3.66 -1.86
CA THR A 69 15.42 4.09 -2.90
C THR A 69 16.84 3.66 -2.55
N LEU A 70 17.72 3.59 -3.53
CA LEU A 70 19.17 3.50 -3.28
C LEU A 70 19.66 4.86 -2.81
N LEU A 71 20.51 4.89 -1.79
CA LEU A 71 21.04 6.09 -1.18
C LEU A 71 22.48 6.38 -1.61
N LYS A 72 22.82 7.66 -1.74
CA LYS A 72 24.18 8.11 -1.88
C LYS A 72 24.81 8.30 -0.49
N GLU A 73 26.14 8.31 -0.41
CA GLU A 73 26.86 8.45 0.86
C GLU A 73 26.39 9.64 1.70
N GLN A 74 26.20 10.80 1.07
CA GLN A 74 25.70 12.00 1.75
C GLN A 74 24.28 11.84 2.28
N GLU A 75 23.40 11.16 1.54
CA GLU A 75 22.01 10.90 1.94
C GLU A 75 21.91 9.89 3.08
N LEU A 76 22.85 8.94 3.12
CA LEU A 76 22.92 7.94 4.17
C LEU A 76 23.21 8.58 5.53
N GLY A 77 24.06 9.61 5.57
CA GLY A 77 24.37 10.37 6.79
C GLY A 77 23.17 11.10 7.39
N GLU A 78 22.16 11.43 6.61
CA GLU A 78 20.96 12.14 7.06
C GLU A 78 19.79 11.20 7.44
N LEU A 79 19.92 9.90 7.17
CA LEU A 79 18.83 8.93 7.27
C LEU A 79 18.34 8.73 8.71
N VAL A 80 19.26 8.66 9.67
CA VAL A 80 18.92 8.40 11.08
C VAL A 80 18.14 9.57 11.67
N ASP A 81 18.60 10.80 11.43
CA ASP A 81 17.91 11.99 11.92
C ASP A 81 16.54 12.17 11.27
N TYR A 82 16.42 11.80 9.99
CA TYR A 82 15.15 11.82 9.28
C TYR A 82 14.13 10.81 9.84
N LEU A 83 14.57 9.61 10.24
CA LEU A 83 13.68 8.56 10.74
C LEU A 83 13.35 8.72 12.23
N ARG A 84 14.20 9.37 13.01
CA ARG A 84 14.05 9.47 14.47
C ARG A 84 12.67 9.94 14.93
N PRO A 85 12.10 11.06 14.43
CA PRO A 85 10.80 11.52 14.92
C PRO A 85 9.68 10.51 14.66
N TYR A 86 9.74 9.77 13.56
CA TYR A 86 8.73 8.76 13.26
C TYR A 86 8.90 7.50 14.11
N TYR A 87 10.14 7.09 14.37
CA TYR A 87 10.42 6.00 15.29
C TYR A 87 9.94 6.33 16.72
N GLU A 88 10.20 7.53 17.20
CA GLU A 88 9.76 8.00 18.52
C GLU A 88 8.23 8.12 18.61
N GLN A 89 7.55 8.39 17.49
CA GLN A 89 6.08 8.40 17.38
C GLN A 89 5.48 6.99 17.31
N GLY A 90 6.30 5.94 17.16
CA GLY A 90 5.85 4.55 17.14
C GLY A 90 5.58 4.00 15.74
N LEU A 91 6.34 4.44 14.72
CA LEU A 91 6.25 3.87 13.37
C LEU A 91 6.41 2.34 13.41
N ASP A 92 5.45 1.60 12.81
CA ASP A 92 5.39 0.14 12.92
C ASP A 92 6.43 -0.61 12.10
N ALA A 93 6.88 -0.08 10.97
CA ALA A 93 7.96 -0.66 10.15
C ALA A 93 8.47 0.29 9.08
N VAL A 94 9.66 -0.01 8.55
CA VAL A 94 10.21 0.61 7.35
C VAL A 94 10.39 -0.40 6.22
N ILE A 95 10.04 0.01 4.99
CA ILE A 95 10.22 -0.80 3.77
C ILE A 95 11.46 -0.30 3.06
N VAL A 96 12.54 -1.08 3.07
CA VAL A 96 13.89 -0.65 2.66
C VAL A 96 14.43 -1.52 1.52
N GLN A 97 15.22 -0.95 0.60
CA GLN A 97 15.95 -1.74 -0.40
C GLN A 97 17.47 -1.63 -0.24
N ASP A 98 17.98 -0.49 0.22
CA ASP A 98 19.41 -0.22 0.32
C ASP A 98 20.04 -0.97 1.50
N ILE A 99 21.08 -1.75 1.24
CA ILE A 99 21.75 -2.60 2.25
C ILE A 99 22.45 -1.75 3.32
N GLY A 100 23.08 -0.64 2.93
CA GLY A 100 23.70 0.31 3.85
C GLY A 100 22.68 0.96 4.77
N ALA A 101 21.55 1.37 4.19
CA ALA A 101 20.41 1.90 4.97
C ALA A 101 19.85 0.87 5.95
N MET A 102 19.65 -0.40 5.54
CA MET A 102 19.18 -1.47 6.43
C MET A 102 20.09 -1.64 7.64
N ARG A 103 21.42 -1.68 7.38
CA ARG A 103 22.41 -1.80 8.46
C ARG A 103 22.33 -0.61 9.42
N LEU A 104 22.33 0.59 8.88
CA LEU A 104 22.32 1.83 9.68
C LEU A 104 21.02 1.95 10.51
N ILE A 105 19.87 1.61 9.92
CA ILE A 105 18.58 1.59 10.62
C ILE A 105 18.60 0.57 11.75
N ARG A 106 19.10 -0.65 11.52
CA ARG A 106 19.18 -1.68 12.55
C ARG A 106 20.11 -1.30 13.70
N GLU A 107 21.22 -0.60 13.42
CA GLU A 107 22.14 -0.10 14.44
C GLU A 107 21.53 1.06 15.26
N ALA A 108 20.79 1.97 14.61
CA ALA A 108 20.20 3.15 15.25
C ALA A 108 18.85 2.88 15.94
N PHE A 109 18.05 1.97 15.40
CA PHE A 109 16.68 1.64 15.83
C PHE A 109 16.50 0.11 15.91
N PRO A 110 17.04 -0.55 16.96
CA PRO A 110 17.06 -2.01 17.06
C PRO A 110 15.68 -2.67 17.02
N ASP A 111 14.66 -2.00 17.52
CA ASP A 111 13.30 -2.53 17.63
C ASP A 111 12.41 -2.16 16.45
N LEU A 112 12.90 -1.36 15.49
CA LEU A 112 12.11 -0.99 14.30
C LEU A 112 12.10 -2.14 13.29
N PRO A 113 10.93 -2.73 12.97
CA PRO A 113 10.82 -3.81 12.00
C PRO A 113 11.32 -3.40 10.62
N LEU A 114 12.15 -4.26 9.99
CA LEU A 114 12.69 -4.08 8.65
C LEU A 114 11.96 -4.99 7.66
N HIS A 115 11.25 -4.39 6.70
CA HIS A 115 10.64 -5.06 5.57
C HIS A 115 11.49 -4.84 4.32
N VAL A 116 11.96 -5.91 3.70
CA VAL A 116 12.79 -5.83 2.49
C VAL A 116 11.91 -5.50 1.29
N SER A 117 12.16 -4.37 0.66
CA SER A 117 11.40 -3.90 -0.51
C SER A 117 11.52 -4.85 -1.70
N THR A 118 10.47 -4.97 -2.50
CA THR A 118 10.52 -5.64 -3.83
C THR A 118 11.60 -5.05 -4.74
N GLN A 119 11.99 -3.79 -4.52
CA GLN A 119 13.08 -3.16 -5.27
C GLN A 119 14.47 -3.72 -4.95
N ALA A 120 14.63 -4.45 -3.84
CA ALA A 120 15.85 -5.20 -3.53
C ALA A 120 16.01 -6.48 -4.40
N THR A 121 15.01 -6.77 -5.24
CA THR A 121 15.04 -7.85 -6.23
C THR A 121 15.31 -9.24 -5.62
N VAL A 122 14.62 -9.55 -4.54
CA VAL A 122 14.76 -10.87 -3.89
C VAL A 122 14.05 -11.93 -4.73
N THR A 123 14.85 -12.72 -5.46
CA THR A 123 14.36 -13.74 -6.41
C THR A 123 14.67 -15.17 -5.95
N GLN A 124 15.35 -15.35 -4.83
CA GLN A 124 15.77 -16.66 -4.36
C GLN A 124 15.92 -16.72 -2.83
N THR A 125 15.85 -17.93 -2.30
CA THR A 125 15.92 -18.21 -0.87
C THR A 125 17.21 -17.74 -0.22
N LEU A 126 18.38 -17.91 -0.86
CA LEU A 126 19.66 -17.49 -0.29
C LEU A 126 19.73 -15.97 -0.07
N SER A 127 19.15 -15.18 -0.98
CA SER A 127 19.04 -13.73 -0.79
C SER A 127 18.13 -13.37 0.39
N ALA A 128 16.99 -14.08 0.52
CA ALA A 128 16.09 -13.88 1.65
C ALA A 128 16.75 -14.24 2.99
N GLN A 129 17.54 -15.34 3.04
CA GLN A 129 18.34 -15.72 4.21
C GLN A 129 19.43 -14.69 4.55
N LEU A 130 20.04 -14.04 3.54
CA LEU A 130 20.98 -12.95 3.79
C LEU A 130 20.29 -11.79 4.50
N PHE A 131 19.16 -11.33 4.00
CA PHE A 131 18.38 -10.26 4.64
C PHE A 131 17.87 -10.65 6.02
N GLN A 132 17.52 -11.92 6.24
CA GLN A 132 17.17 -12.43 7.57
C GLN A 132 18.33 -12.27 8.56
N ARG A 133 19.56 -12.61 8.16
CA ARG A 133 20.76 -12.40 8.99
C ARG A 133 21.07 -10.91 9.26
N MET A 134 20.59 -10.03 8.38
CA MET A 134 20.66 -8.58 8.59
C MET A 134 19.53 -8.03 9.47
N GLY A 135 18.68 -8.91 10.01
CA GLY A 135 17.59 -8.53 10.91
C GLY A 135 16.27 -8.17 10.20
N ALA A 136 16.11 -8.51 8.94
CA ALA A 136 14.82 -8.34 8.28
C ALA A 136 13.78 -9.33 8.83
N GLU A 137 12.56 -8.88 9.01
CA GLU A 137 11.43 -9.66 9.52
C GLU A 137 10.46 -10.07 8.40
N ARG A 138 10.40 -9.27 7.33
CA ARG A 138 9.52 -9.48 6.18
C ARG A 138 10.27 -9.30 4.87
N ILE A 139 9.95 -10.15 3.89
CA ILE A 139 10.44 -10.04 2.51
C ILE A 139 9.27 -9.71 1.58
N VAL A 140 9.45 -8.69 0.73
CA VAL A 140 8.61 -8.47 -0.43
C VAL A 140 9.35 -9.01 -1.65
N PRO A 141 9.12 -10.26 -2.08
CA PRO A 141 9.86 -10.85 -3.19
C PRO A 141 9.63 -10.09 -4.49
N ALA A 142 10.53 -10.30 -5.44
CA ALA A 142 10.34 -9.79 -6.78
C ALA A 142 9.03 -10.35 -7.38
N ARG A 143 8.30 -9.53 -8.15
CA ARG A 143 6.99 -9.89 -8.71
C ARG A 143 7.06 -10.98 -9.77
N GLU A 144 8.26 -11.29 -10.20
CA GLU A 144 8.60 -12.28 -11.23
C GLU A 144 8.65 -13.72 -10.70
N LEU A 145 8.46 -13.92 -9.38
CA LEU A 145 8.41 -15.26 -8.80
C LEU A 145 7.05 -15.91 -8.98
N SER A 146 7.09 -17.23 -9.22
CA SER A 146 5.92 -18.09 -9.17
C SER A 146 5.47 -18.35 -7.72
N LEU A 147 4.22 -18.78 -7.56
CA LEU A 147 3.67 -19.10 -6.25
C LEU A 147 4.45 -20.23 -5.55
N GLU A 148 4.98 -21.17 -6.32
CA GLU A 148 5.81 -22.27 -5.80
C GLU A 148 7.16 -21.77 -5.26
N GLU A 149 7.84 -20.88 -5.99
CA GLU A 149 9.11 -20.27 -5.54
C GLU A 149 8.90 -19.44 -4.26
N ILE A 150 7.79 -18.72 -4.15
CA ILE A 150 7.42 -17.95 -2.96
C ILE A 150 7.18 -18.89 -1.77
N LYS A 151 6.43 -19.98 -1.97
CA LYS A 151 6.19 -20.99 -0.94
C LYS A 151 7.48 -21.64 -0.46
N ASN A 152 8.39 -21.95 -1.38
CA ASN A 152 9.70 -22.52 -1.05
C ASN A 152 10.54 -21.51 -0.23
N MET A 153 10.53 -20.23 -0.58
CA MET A 153 11.18 -19.16 0.18
C MET A 153 10.60 -19.05 1.59
N LYS A 154 9.26 -19.04 1.74
CA LYS A 154 8.58 -19.02 3.05
C LYS A 154 9.01 -20.19 3.93
N ASN A 155 8.96 -21.40 3.38
CA ASN A 155 9.30 -22.63 4.12
C ASN A 155 10.76 -22.65 4.56
N ALA A 156 11.67 -22.15 3.74
CA ALA A 156 13.10 -22.18 4.01
C ALA A 156 13.60 -21.08 4.96
N THR A 157 12.87 -19.98 5.09
CA THR A 157 13.29 -18.84 5.92
C THR A 157 12.43 -18.67 7.17
N GLY A 158 11.16 -19.03 7.11
CA GLY A 158 10.18 -18.71 8.16
C GLY A 158 9.83 -17.23 8.29
N LEU A 159 10.45 -16.35 7.48
CA LEU A 159 10.16 -14.93 7.45
C LEU A 159 8.72 -14.67 7.01
N GLU A 160 8.17 -13.51 7.37
CA GLU A 160 6.94 -13.03 6.76
C GLU A 160 7.15 -12.74 5.28
N ILE A 161 6.19 -13.16 4.47
CA ILE A 161 6.18 -12.92 3.02
C ILE A 161 5.04 -11.98 2.67
N GLU A 162 5.38 -10.88 2.01
CA GLU A 162 4.44 -9.88 1.50
C GLU A 162 4.43 -9.93 -0.02
N CYS A 163 3.27 -10.14 -0.63
CA CYS A 163 3.16 -10.24 -2.08
C CYS A 163 2.16 -9.22 -2.65
N PHE A 164 2.49 -8.66 -3.82
CA PHE A 164 1.53 -7.83 -4.54
C PHE A 164 0.38 -8.69 -5.07
N VAL A 165 -0.84 -8.24 -4.82
CA VAL A 165 -2.07 -8.94 -5.24
C VAL A 165 -2.89 -8.16 -6.25
N HIS A 166 -2.68 -6.84 -6.36
CA HIS A 166 -3.44 -5.99 -7.27
C HIS A 166 -2.61 -4.78 -7.75
N GLY A 167 -2.87 -4.35 -8.98
CA GLY A 167 -2.36 -3.10 -9.54
C GLY A 167 -1.25 -3.29 -10.58
N ALA A 168 -0.47 -2.23 -10.81
CA ALA A 168 0.47 -2.16 -11.92
C ALA A 168 1.64 -3.14 -11.82
N LEU A 169 1.94 -3.83 -12.91
CA LEU A 169 3.17 -4.61 -13.09
C LEU A 169 4.24 -3.77 -13.80
N CYS A 170 5.51 -4.07 -13.53
CA CYS A 170 6.65 -3.53 -14.27
C CYS A 170 7.03 -4.46 -15.43
N TYR A 171 7.48 -3.87 -16.55
CA TYR A 171 7.97 -4.64 -17.69
C TYR A 171 9.32 -5.31 -17.41
N CYS A 172 10.17 -4.60 -16.66
CA CYS A 172 11.49 -5.09 -16.23
C CYS A 172 11.36 -5.77 -14.85
N TYR A 173 12.35 -6.58 -14.50
CA TYR A 173 12.50 -7.09 -13.13
C TYR A 173 12.36 -5.96 -12.11
N SER A 174 11.74 -6.28 -11.00
CA SER A 174 11.49 -5.36 -9.91
C SER A 174 12.79 -4.69 -9.45
N GLY A 175 12.81 -3.35 -9.44
CA GLY A 175 13.98 -2.57 -9.03
C GLY A 175 15.15 -2.46 -10.05
N GLN A 176 15.12 -3.17 -11.20
CA GLN A 176 16.24 -3.26 -12.13
C GLN A 176 16.08 -2.43 -13.41
N CYS A 177 15.04 -1.59 -13.50
CA CYS A 177 14.75 -0.86 -14.73
C CYS A 177 15.57 0.42 -14.85
N LEU A 178 16.35 0.55 -15.92
CA LEU A 178 17.10 1.76 -16.28
C LEU A 178 16.44 2.55 -17.41
N MET A 179 15.35 2.08 -18.01
CA MET A 179 14.77 2.66 -19.22
C MET A 179 14.42 4.15 -19.06
N SER A 180 13.79 4.52 -17.94
CA SER A 180 13.42 5.90 -17.65
C SER A 180 14.65 6.81 -17.44
N SER A 181 15.70 6.29 -16.83
CA SER A 181 16.97 7.01 -16.66
C SER A 181 17.65 7.26 -17.99
N MET A 182 17.71 6.26 -18.86
CA MET A 182 18.45 6.34 -20.14
C MET A 182 17.71 7.23 -21.15
N ILE A 183 16.38 7.19 -21.21
CA ILE A 183 15.61 7.99 -22.17
C ILE A 183 15.46 9.45 -21.72
N GLY A 184 15.23 9.71 -20.44
CA GLY A 184 14.83 11.02 -19.94
C GLY A 184 15.53 11.50 -18.67
N GLY A 185 16.62 10.87 -18.24
CA GLY A 185 17.37 11.25 -17.04
C GLY A 185 16.62 11.04 -15.71
N ARG A 186 15.45 10.39 -15.73
CA ARG A 186 14.58 10.19 -14.57
C ARG A 186 14.72 8.78 -14.01
N SER A 187 15.38 8.64 -12.88
CA SER A 187 15.66 7.33 -12.28
C SER A 187 14.43 6.69 -11.66
N GLY A 188 14.04 5.52 -12.18
CA GLY A 188 12.96 4.72 -11.58
C GLY A 188 13.31 4.21 -10.18
N ASN A 189 14.58 3.93 -9.91
CA ASN A 189 15.07 3.48 -8.61
C ASN A 189 15.14 4.62 -7.57
N ARG A 190 14.98 5.86 -8.03
CA ARG A 190 14.93 7.06 -7.20
C ARG A 190 13.54 7.69 -7.16
N GLY A 191 12.52 6.94 -7.57
CA GLY A 191 11.11 7.37 -7.48
C GLY A 191 10.62 8.23 -8.64
N GLU A 192 11.44 8.48 -9.68
CA GLU A 192 11.13 9.43 -10.75
C GLU A 192 10.71 8.77 -12.07
N CYS A 193 10.33 7.49 -12.05
CA CYS A 193 9.97 6.74 -13.26
C CYS A 193 8.91 7.46 -14.09
N ALA A 194 9.27 7.85 -15.33
CA ALA A 194 8.36 8.45 -16.31
C ALA A 194 7.46 7.43 -17.03
N GLN A 195 7.55 6.14 -16.65
CA GLN A 195 6.77 5.04 -17.24
C GLN A 195 6.93 4.91 -18.78
N PRO A 196 8.13 4.97 -19.36
CA PRO A 196 8.32 4.89 -20.81
C PRO A 196 7.76 3.59 -21.39
N CYS A 197 7.78 2.47 -20.64
CA CYS A 197 7.15 1.21 -21.07
C CYS A 197 5.63 1.31 -21.29
N ARG A 198 4.99 2.41 -20.91
CA ARG A 198 3.54 2.66 -21.09
C ARG A 198 3.22 3.52 -22.29
N LEU A 199 4.24 4.03 -22.96
CA LEU A 199 4.09 4.86 -24.16
C LEU A 199 3.87 3.97 -25.39
N PRO A 200 3.17 4.49 -26.41
CA PRO A 200 3.03 3.80 -27.67
C PRO A 200 4.36 3.86 -28.46
N TYR A 201 4.77 2.75 -29.01
CA TYR A 201 5.95 2.60 -29.85
C TYR A 201 5.56 2.19 -31.27
N ARG A 202 6.33 2.62 -32.26
CA ARG A 202 6.18 2.21 -33.65
C ARG A 202 7.40 1.43 -34.07
N VAL A 203 7.21 0.29 -34.68
CA VAL A 203 8.24 -0.53 -35.31
C VAL A 203 8.10 -0.38 -36.82
N GLU A 204 9.09 0.17 -37.47
CA GLU A 204 9.13 0.42 -38.92
C GLU A 204 7.86 1.14 -39.41
N ASN A 205 7.21 0.56 -40.42
CA ASN A 205 5.98 1.11 -41.05
C ASN A 205 4.68 0.63 -40.39
N ARG A 206 4.76 -0.07 -39.23
CA ARG A 206 3.55 -0.55 -38.52
C ARG A 206 2.88 0.58 -37.74
N LYS A 207 1.59 0.39 -37.46
CA LYS A 207 0.87 1.32 -36.59
C LYS A 207 1.51 1.35 -35.19
N SER A 208 1.47 2.52 -34.57
CA SER A 208 1.91 2.69 -33.19
C SER A 208 1.05 1.84 -32.24
N ALA A 209 1.69 1.13 -31.31
CA ALA A 209 1.04 0.28 -30.33
C ALA A 209 1.81 0.27 -29.01
N ASP A 210 1.16 -0.15 -27.94
CA ASP A 210 1.77 -0.18 -26.60
C ASP A 210 2.50 -1.51 -26.36
N LEU A 211 3.60 -1.67 -27.09
CA LEU A 211 4.34 -2.94 -27.20
C LEU A 211 4.89 -3.48 -25.89
N MET A 212 5.12 -2.61 -24.89
CA MET A 212 5.72 -2.97 -23.60
C MET A 212 4.76 -2.75 -22.42
N SER A 213 3.51 -2.36 -22.67
CA SER A 213 2.56 -2.10 -21.61
C SER A 213 1.94 -3.38 -21.09
N LEU A 214 2.27 -3.76 -19.86
CA LEU A 214 1.63 -4.89 -19.18
C LEU A 214 0.19 -4.56 -18.77
N LYS A 215 -0.66 -5.57 -18.73
CA LYS A 215 -1.93 -5.56 -18.00
C LYS A 215 -1.67 -5.36 -16.52
N ASP A 216 -2.68 -4.96 -15.77
CA ASP A 216 -2.56 -4.87 -14.31
C ASP A 216 -2.75 -6.26 -13.67
N LEU A 217 -2.07 -6.47 -12.54
CA LEU A 217 -2.25 -7.64 -11.70
C LEU A 217 -3.63 -7.61 -11.05
N CYS A 218 -4.32 -8.74 -11.02
CA CYS A 218 -5.52 -8.95 -10.21
C CYS A 218 -5.63 -10.42 -9.83
N THR A 219 -5.39 -10.73 -8.58
CA THR A 219 -5.38 -12.09 -8.05
C THR A 219 -6.58 -12.40 -7.17
N ILE A 220 -7.67 -11.66 -7.32
CA ILE A 220 -8.86 -11.80 -6.45
C ILE A 220 -9.42 -13.22 -6.45
N ASP A 221 -9.34 -13.93 -7.59
CA ASP A 221 -9.76 -15.33 -7.73
C ASP A 221 -8.74 -16.32 -7.13
N MET A 222 -7.52 -15.86 -6.84
CA MET A 222 -6.42 -16.69 -6.34
C MET A 222 -6.23 -16.55 -4.82
N ILE A 223 -7.10 -15.85 -4.12
CA ILE A 223 -6.97 -15.68 -2.66
C ILE A 223 -6.77 -17.01 -1.93
N PRO A 224 -7.51 -18.09 -2.24
CA PRO A 224 -7.25 -19.38 -1.60
C PRO A 224 -5.83 -19.90 -1.80
N GLU A 225 -5.32 -19.88 -3.03
CA GLU A 225 -3.98 -20.38 -3.36
C GLU A 225 -2.89 -19.52 -2.69
N LEU A 226 -3.06 -18.19 -2.66
CA LEU A 226 -2.12 -17.27 -2.03
C LEU A 226 -2.05 -17.50 -0.51
N VAL A 227 -3.20 -17.69 0.13
CA VAL A 227 -3.27 -18.00 1.57
C VAL A 227 -2.66 -19.37 1.85
N GLU A 228 -2.98 -20.40 1.06
CA GLU A 228 -2.43 -21.75 1.20
C GLU A 228 -0.91 -21.81 0.94
N ALA A 229 -0.38 -20.91 0.10
CA ALA A 229 1.05 -20.79 -0.15
C ALA A 229 1.85 -20.19 1.02
N GLY A 230 1.17 -19.63 2.00
CA GLY A 230 1.85 -19.09 3.17
C GLY A 230 2.16 -17.60 3.11
N ILE A 231 1.57 -16.84 2.19
CA ILE A 231 1.74 -15.40 2.12
C ILE A 231 1.04 -14.76 3.33
N ASP A 232 1.76 -13.89 4.05
CA ASP A 232 1.29 -13.28 5.29
C ASP A 232 0.64 -11.92 5.04
N SER A 233 1.11 -11.17 4.03
CA SER A 233 0.61 -9.84 3.71
C SER A 233 0.29 -9.68 2.23
N PHE A 234 -0.92 -9.19 1.94
CA PHE A 234 -1.45 -8.95 0.60
C PHE A 234 -1.35 -7.46 0.28
N LYS A 235 -0.34 -7.11 -0.53
CA LYS A 235 -0.02 -5.72 -0.88
C LYS A 235 -0.74 -5.27 -2.14
N ILE A 236 -1.39 -4.12 -2.05
CA ILE A 236 -2.02 -3.45 -3.18
C ILE A 236 -1.07 -2.38 -3.73
N GLU A 237 -0.73 -2.42 -5.03
CA GLU A 237 0.04 -1.36 -5.68
C GLU A 237 -0.88 -0.17 -5.98
N GLY A 238 -0.48 1.05 -5.61
CA GLY A 238 -1.35 2.18 -5.90
C GLY A 238 -1.04 3.51 -5.23
N ARG A 239 0.18 3.80 -4.73
CA ARG A 239 0.50 5.09 -4.10
C ARG A 239 0.25 6.34 -4.98
N MET A 240 0.21 6.17 -6.30
CA MET A 240 -0.12 7.23 -7.27
C MET A 240 -1.60 7.17 -7.70
N LYS A 241 -2.45 6.47 -6.96
CA LYS A 241 -3.87 6.30 -7.28
C LYS A 241 -4.74 7.22 -6.42
N GLN A 242 -5.97 7.42 -6.90
CA GLN A 242 -6.97 8.22 -6.19
C GLN A 242 -7.62 7.45 -5.05
N PRO A 243 -8.21 8.11 -4.06
CA PRO A 243 -8.85 7.49 -2.90
C PRO A 243 -9.93 6.46 -3.25
N ASP A 244 -10.71 6.69 -4.31
CA ASP A 244 -11.73 5.76 -4.79
C ASP A 244 -11.15 4.40 -5.20
N TYR A 245 -9.96 4.40 -5.83
CA TYR A 245 -9.24 3.17 -6.14
C TYR A 245 -8.78 2.46 -4.86
N VAL A 246 -8.15 3.17 -3.95
CA VAL A 246 -7.61 2.59 -2.70
C VAL A 246 -8.76 1.94 -1.92
N TYR A 247 -9.85 2.67 -1.74
CA TYR A 247 -11.03 2.17 -1.05
C TYR A 247 -11.61 0.92 -1.71
N THR A 248 -11.92 1.01 -3.01
CA THR A 248 -12.62 -0.08 -3.73
C THR A 248 -11.80 -1.36 -3.75
N VAL A 249 -10.51 -1.26 -4.09
CA VAL A 249 -9.64 -2.44 -4.18
C VAL A 249 -9.45 -3.06 -2.79
N THR A 250 -9.13 -2.26 -1.79
CA THR A 250 -8.94 -2.75 -0.41
C THR A 250 -10.18 -3.44 0.12
N GLN A 251 -11.37 -2.83 -0.05
CA GLN A 251 -12.64 -3.40 0.39
C GLN A 251 -12.95 -4.73 -0.31
N MET A 252 -12.65 -4.86 -1.60
CA MET A 252 -12.89 -6.12 -2.33
C MET A 252 -11.97 -7.23 -1.82
N TYR A 253 -10.67 -6.95 -1.62
CA TYR A 253 -9.77 -7.95 -1.05
C TYR A 253 -10.14 -8.31 0.38
N ARG A 254 -10.51 -7.36 1.25
CA ARG A 254 -11.02 -7.64 2.60
C ARG A 254 -12.22 -8.56 2.57
N LYS A 255 -13.23 -8.22 1.77
CA LYS A 255 -14.44 -9.04 1.60
C LYS A 255 -14.12 -10.48 1.25
N TYR A 256 -13.27 -10.72 0.26
CA TYR A 256 -13.00 -12.06 -0.24
C TYR A 256 -12.03 -12.86 0.61
N ILE A 257 -11.09 -12.21 1.29
CA ILE A 257 -10.27 -12.85 2.32
C ILE A 257 -11.17 -13.33 3.47
N ASP A 258 -12.07 -12.49 3.96
CA ASP A 258 -12.99 -12.86 5.05
C ASP A 258 -13.91 -14.01 4.65
N ILE A 259 -14.45 -13.99 3.43
CA ILE A 259 -15.26 -15.11 2.90
C ILE A 259 -14.44 -16.40 2.89
N TYR A 260 -13.20 -16.35 2.40
CA TYR A 260 -12.33 -17.52 2.35
C TYR A 260 -11.98 -18.04 3.75
N LEU A 261 -11.60 -17.16 4.66
CA LEU A 261 -11.25 -17.53 6.04
C LEU A 261 -12.44 -18.10 6.82
N GLN A 262 -13.68 -17.65 6.52
CA GLN A 262 -14.90 -18.13 7.16
C GLN A 262 -15.44 -19.42 6.55
N LYS A 263 -15.49 -19.51 5.21
CA LYS A 263 -16.20 -20.56 4.47
C LYS A 263 -15.27 -21.58 3.81
N GLY A 264 -13.96 -21.32 3.80
CA GLY A 264 -12.98 -22.15 3.12
C GLY A 264 -13.13 -22.15 1.59
N LYS A 265 -12.34 -22.99 0.93
CA LYS A 265 -12.28 -23.08 -0.54
C LYS A 265 -13.62 -23.43 -1.20
N LYS A 266 -14.42 -24.29 -0.57
CA LYS A 266 -15.73 -24.70 -1.11
C LYS A 266 -16.77 -23.56 -1.13
N GLY A 267 -16.66 -22.62 -0.21
CA GLY A 267 -17.56 -21.45 -0.11
C GLY A 267 -17.00 -20.18 -0.78
N PHE A 268 -15.82 -20.25 -1.35
CA PHE A 268 -15.18 -19.11 -2.01
C PHE A 268 -15.62 -19.00 -3.48
N HIS A 269 -16.21 -17.86 -3.81
CA HIS A 269 -16.57 -17.51 -5.18
C HIS A 269 -16.61 -16.00 -5.34
N VAL A 270 -15.90 -15.49 -6.34
CA VAL A 270 -15.89 -14.05 -6.67
C VAL A 270 -16.99 -13.77 -7.68
N THR A 271 -17.93 -12.90 -7.32
CA THR A 271 -19.09 -12.58 -8.19
C THR A 271 -18.66 -11.76 -9.40
N LYS A 272 -19.41 -11.89 -10.50
CA LYS A 272 -19.19 -11.11 -11.72
C LYS A 272 -19.32 -9.60 -11.45
N GLU A 273 -20.30 -9.22 -10.66
CA GLU A 273 -20.53 -7.83 -10.25
C GLU A 273 -19.32 -7.20 -9.55
N ASP A 274 -18.67 -7.92 -8.63
CA ASP A 274 -17.52 -7.40 -7.92
C ASP A 274 -16.27 -7.35 -8.79
N LYS A 275 -16.12 -8.26 -9.76
CA LYS A 275 -15.09 -8.15 -10.81
C LYS A 275 -15.31 -6.91 -11.69
N GLU A 276 -16.53 -6.65 -12.10
CA GLU A 276 -16.90 -5.44 -12.87
C GLU A 276 -16.62 -4.16 -12.06
N LYS A 277 -16.83 -4.17 -10.73
CA LYS A 277 -16.46 -3.05 -9.85
C LYS A 277 -14.96 -2.77 -9.88
N LEU A 278 -14.13 -3.80 -9.74
CA LEU A 278 -12.68 -3.66 -9.85
C LEU A 278 -12.25 -3.15 -11.22
N GLU A 279 -12.86 -3.68 -12.30
CA GLU A 279 -12.58 -3.24 -13.65
C GLU A 279 -12.95 -1.78 -13.91
N ASN A 280 -14.07 -1.33 -13.37
CA ASN A 280 -14.57 0.04 -13.53
C ASN A 280 -13.82 1.05 -12.65
N CYS A 281 -13.29 0.61 -11.51
CA CYS A 281 -12.51 1.47 -10.63
C CYS A 281 -11.23 1.94 -11.34
N TYR A 282 -10.42 1.00 -11.79
CA TYR A 282 -9.22 1.29 -12.59
C TYR A 282 -8.62 0.00 -13.16
N ARG A 283 -8.41 -0.03 -14.45
CA ARG A 283 -7.56 -1.02 -15.11
C ARG A 283 -6.86 -0.43 -16.32
N ARG A 284 -5.64 -0.87 -16.62
CA ARG A 284 -4.88 -0.43 -17.80
C ARG A 284 -5.23 -1.27 -18.97
N ARG A 285 -6.02 -1.97 -19.35
CA ARG A 285 -6.23 -2.80 -20.54
C ARG A 285 -6.51 -4.27 -20.25
N GLY A 286 -7.00 -4.55 -19.10
CA GLY A 286 -7.31 -5.88 -18.62
C GLY A 286 -6.44 -6.28 -17.44
N TYR A 287 -6.77 -7.41 -16.89
CA TYR A 287 -6.10 -8.02 -15.76
C TYR A 287 -5.34 -9.28 -16.18
N CYS A 288 -4.31 -9.63 -15.42
CA CYS A 288 -3.62 -10.91 -15.45
C CYS A 288 -3.27 -11.32 -14.02
N ASP A 289 -2.93 -12.59 -13.83
CA ASP A 289 -2.44 -13.15 -12.55
C ASP A 289 -0.91 -13.04 -12.38
N GLY A 290 -0.27 -12.20 -13.18
CA GLY A 290 1.18 -11.96 -13.14
C GLY A 290 1.97 -13.23 -13.43
N TYR A 291 2.99 -13.47 -12.61
CA TYR A 291 3.87 -14.63 -12.72
C TYR A 291 3.47 -15.80 -11.80
N TYR A 292 2.43 -15.66 -11.00
CA TYR A 292 2.08 -16.64 -9.97
C TYR A 292 1.82 -18.05 -10.50
N ARG A 293 1.16 -18.18 -11.65
CA ARG A 293 0.85 -19.48 -12.27
C ARG A 293 1.71 -19.81 -13.48
N LYS A 294 2.16 -18.80 -14.21
CA LYS A 294 2.86 -18.96 -15.48
C LYS A 294 3.93 -17.89 -15.62
N GLN A 295 5.15 -18.30 -15.87
CA GLN A 295 6.23 -17.36 -16.14
C GLN A 295 6.19 -16.91 -17.59
N ASN A 296 6.19 -15.59 -17.77
CA ASN A 296 6.33 -14.90 -19.06
C ASN A 296 5.36 -15.34 -20.16
N GLY A 297 4.60 -14.43 -20.66
CA GLY A 297 3.72 -14.69 -21.78
C GLY A 297 3.20 -13.40 -22.40
N LYS A 298 2.90 -13.47 -23.69
CA LYS A 298 2.27 -12.36 -24.41
C LYS A 298 0.89 -11.99 -23.87
N GLU A 299 0.26 -12.89 -23.13
CA GLU A 299 -1.01 -12.67 -22.43
C GLU A 299 -0.91 -11.57 -21.38
N MET A 300 0.28 -11.32 -20.83
CA MET A 300 0.53 -10.23 -19.89
C MET A 300 0.60 -8.87 -20.59
N LEU A 301 0.83 -8.84 -21.91
CA LEU A 301 0.93 -7.61 -22.69
C LEU A 301 -0.44 -7.17 -23.18
N SER A 302 -0.63 -5.86 -23.30
CA SER A 302 -1.79 -5.28 -23.93
C SER A 302 -1.38 -4.61 -25.23
N PHE A 303 -1.60 -5.28 -26.34
CA PHE A 303 -1.27 -4.76 -27.67
C PHE A 303 -2.29 -3.72 -28.19
N GLU A 304 -3.41 -3.55 -27.52
CA GLU A 304 -4.44 -2.60 -27.92
C GLU A 304 -4.08 -1.18 -27.47
N ALA A 305 -4.32 -0.20 -28.35
CA ALA A 305 -4.19 1.20 -27.98
C ALA A 305 -5.12 1.55 -26.82
N SER A 306 -4.59 2.33 -25.85
CA SER A 306 -5.36 2.80 -24.70
C SER A 306 -6.59 3.57 -25.19
N ARG A 307 -7.77 3.05 -24.99
CA ARG A 307 -8.95 3.90 -24.99
C ARG A 307 -8.84 4.78 -23.76
N LYS A 308 -8.65 6.09 -23.95
CA LYS A 308 -8.89 7.06 -22.87
C LYS A 308 -10.29 6.78 -22.35
N ARG A 309 -10.41 6.25 -21.15
CA ARG A 309 -11.68 6.24 -20.46
C ARG A 309 -11.87 7.67 -19.96
N ASP A 310 -12.61 8.46 -20.70
CA ASP A 310 -13.21 9.66 -20.18
C ASP A 310 -14.05 9.25 -18.97
N GLY A 311 -14.02 10.09 -17.93
CA GLY A 311 -14.72 9.81 -16.67
C GLY A 311 -16.18 9.50 -16.93
N THR A 312 -16.48 8.21 -17.02
CA THR A 312 -17.81 7.72 -17.33
C THR A 312 -18.76 8.08 -16.17
N GLU A 313 -20.04 8.22 -16.46
CA GLU A 313 -21.10 8.39 -15.44
C GLU A 313 -20.99 7.33 -14.34
N GLU A 314 -20.53 6.13 -14.68
CA GLU A 314 -20.29 5.05 -13.72
C GLU A 314 -19.17 5.38 -12.72
N ARG A 315 -18.04 5.95 -13.17
CA ARG A 315 -16.97 6.40 -12.26
C ARG A 315 -17.44 7.53 -11.34
N LYS A 316 -18.24 8.47 -11.83
CA LYS A 316 -18.85 9.52 -11.01
C LYS A 316 -19.79 8.94 -9.96
N LYS A 317 -20.60 7.92 -10.32
CA LYS A 317 -21.45 7.18 -9.38
C LYS A 317 -20.64 6.50 -8.29
N TRP A 318 -19.48 5.91 -8.65
CA TRP A 318 -18.58 5.26 -7.69
C TRP A 318 -17.94 6.24 -6.73
N ILE A 319 -17.42 7.36 -7.22
CA ILE A 319 -16.86 8.44 -6.38
C ILE A 319 -17.93 8.95 -5.40
N THR A 320 -19.16 9.10 -5.88
CA THR A 320 -20.29 9.52 -5.02
C THR A 320 -20.64 8.46 -3.98
N TYR A 321 -20.62 7.18 -4.35
CA TYR A 321 -20.85 6.07 -3.44
C TYR A 321 -19.75 5.99 -2.37
N TYR A 322 -18.49 6.09 -2.78
CA TYR A 322 -17.33 6.12 -1.89
C TYR A 322 -17.43 7.26 -0.86
N ARG A 323 -17.68 8.48 -1.30
CA ARG A 323 -17.86 9.64 -0.41
C ARG A 323 -18.98 9.43 0.59
N LYS A 324 -20.13 8.92 0.15
CA LYS A 324 -21.24 8.58 1.06
C LYS A 324 -20.88 7.49 2.08
N LYS A 325 -20.00 6.57 1.74
CA LYS A 325 -19.53 5.53 2.67
C LYS A 325 -18.58 6.10 3.73
N ILE A 326 -17.66 6.97 3.35
CA ILE A 326 -16.78 7.66 4.31
C ILE A 326 -17.60 8.55 5.24
N ASP A 327 -18.51 9.34 4.68
CA ASP A 327 -19.39 10.21 5.46
C ASP A 327 -20.36 9.41 6.38
N GLY A 328 -20.55 8.12 6.11
CA GLY A 328 -21.47 7.24 6.84
C GLY A 328 -20.84 6.28 7.85
N THR A 329 -19.51 6.31 8.03
CA THR A 329 -18.80 5.25 8.78
C THR A 329 -18.98 5.28 10.29
N LEU A 330 -19.56 6.32 10.86
CA LEU A 330 -19.95 6.34 12.29
C LEU A 330 -21.40 6.82 12.45
N ASN A 331 -22.32 5.92 12.24
CA ASN A 331 -23.69 6.09 12.74
C ASN A 331 -23.76 5.61 14.20
N LEU A 332 -23.19 6.38 15.12
CA LEU A 332 -23.58 6.27 16.51
C LEU A 332 -24.99 6.84 16.63
N ALA A 333 -25.92 6.03 17.11
CA ALA A 333 -27.26 6.52 17.43
C ALA A 333 -27.17 7.62 18.49
N GLU A 334 -28.06 8.60 18.41
CA GLU A 334 -28.14 9.68 19.39
C GLU A 334 -28.20 9.09 20.82
N GLY A 335 -27.34 9.55 21.72
CA GLY A 335 -27.23 9.03 23.09
C GLY A 335 -26.36 7.78 23.26
N THR A 336 -25.75 7.24 22.22
CA THR A 336 -24.83 6.10 22.36
C THR A 336 -23.49 6.58 22.91
N VAL A 337 -23.01 5.94 23.96
CA VAL A 337 -21.68 6.18 24.54
C VAL A 337 -20.74 5.05 24.11
N SER A 338 -19.60 5.41 23.55
CA SER A 338 -18.55 4.47 23.18
C SER A 338 -17.24 4.89 23.83
N GLU A 339 -16.51 3.94 24.36
CA GLU A 339 -15.17 4.13 24.87
C GLU A 339 -14.16 3.82 23.77
N LEU A 340 -13.29 4.78 23.47
CA LEU A 340 -12.15 4.64 22.58
C LEU A 340 -10.89 4.58 23.42
N THR A 341 -10.18 3.46 23.38
CA THR A 341 -8.90 3.31 24.04
C THR A 341 -7.79 3.42 22.99
N VAL A 342 -6.92 4.39 23.15
CA VAL A 342 -5.71 4.55 22.34
C VAL A 342 -4.61 3.69 22.95
N TRP A 343 -4.03 2.82 22.14
CA TRP A 343 -2.93 1.94 22.53
C TRP A 343 -1.65 2.41 21.85
N LEU A 344 -0.64 2.66 22.65
CA LEU A 344 0.73 2.89 22.16
C LEU A 344 1.62 1.77 22.70
N HIS A 345 2.31 1.07 21.82
CA HIS A 345 3.21 -0.04 22.17
C HIS A 345 2.60 -1.07 23.13
N ASP A 346 1.40 -1.58 22.79
CA ASP A 346 0.64 -2.56 23.57
C ASP A 346 0.26 -2.08 25.00
N ARG A 347 0.30 -0.79 25.25
CA ARG A 347 -0.16 -0.17 26.51
C ARG A 347 -1.32 0.79 26.26
N PRO A 348 -2.38 0.76 27.06
CA PRO A 348 -3.45 1.74 26.96
C PRO A 348 -2.92 3.07 27.51
N GLU A 349 -2.79 4.09 26.65
CA GLU A 349 -2.30 5.41 27.07
C GLU A 349 -3.42 6.41 27.29
N MET A 350 -4.54 6.27 26.59
CA MET A 350 -5.67 7.17 26.72
C MET A 350 -6.99 6.44 26.43
N THR A 351 -7.96 6.64 27.28
CA THR A 351 -9.36 6.23 27.01
C THR A 351 -10.20 7.48 26.88
N VAL A 352 -10.90 7.62 25.76
CA VAL A 352 -11.79 8.74 25.48
C VAL A 352 -13.21 8.20 25.37
N THR A 353 -14.13 8.80 26.13
CA THR A 353 -15.55 8.51 26.01
C THR A 353 -16.16 9.43 24.94
N VAL A 354 -16.74 8.84 23.92
CA VAL A 354 -17.40 9.56 22.82
C VAL A 354 -18.90 9.32 22.90
N THR A 355 -19.67 10.42 22.91
CA THR A 355 -21.15 10.34 22.85
C THR A 355 -21.66 10.60 21.44
N GLY A 356 -22.82 10.09 21.09
CA GLY A 356 -23.47 10.34 19.79
C GLY A 356 -23.63 11.82 19.48
N ASP A 357 -23.84 12.65 20.49
CA ASP A 357 -23.96 14.10 20.35
C ASP A 357 -22.65 14.78 19.94
N MET A 358 -21.52 14.29 20.44
CA MET A 358 -20.18 14.78 20.04
C MET A 358 -19.92 14.51 18.56
N VAL A 359 -20.36 13.35 18.05
CA VAL A 359 -20.22 13.00 16.62
C VAL A 359 -21.10 13.88 15.75
N GLN A 360 -22.31 14.21 16.16
CA GLN A 360 -23.17 15.13 15.42
C GLN A 360 -22.62 16.57 15.41
N THR A 361 -22.01 17.00 16.50
CA THR A 361 -21.36 18.33 16.57
C THR A 361 -20.16 18.41 15.64
N ALA A 362 -19.34 17.34 15.56
CA ALA A 362 -18.23 17.25 14.62
C ALA A 362 -18.69 17.23 13.14
N LYS A 363 -19.84 16.61 12.84
CA LYS A 363 -20.45 16.63 11.49
C LYS A 363 -20.98 18.02 11.08
N LYS A 364 -21.34 18.86 12.04
CA LYS A 364 -21.83 20.24 11.79
C LYS A 364 -20.70 21.26 11.71
N SER A 365 -19.53 20.99 12.26
CA SER A 365 -18.35 21.82 12.15
C SER A 365 -17.61 21.44 10.86
N THR A 366 -17.82 22.20 9.80
CA THR A 366 -17.09 22.36 8.54
C THR A 366 -16.11 21.25 8.12
N PRO A 367 -16.03 20.87 6.82
CA PRO A 367 -14.95 20.02 6.33
C PRO A 367 -13.62 20.63 6.74
N CYS A 368 -12.69 19.79 7.21
CA CYS A 368 -11.36 20.16 7.67
C CYS A 368 -10.65 21.03 6.62
N GLY A 369 -10.82 22.31 6.71
CA GLY A 369 -10.30 23.35 5.86
C GLY A 369 -9.97 24.55 6.72
N ARG A 370 -8.66 24.74 6.97
CA ARG A 370 -8.02 25.94 7.53
C ARG A 370 -8.65 26.48 8.82
N THR A 371 -8.18 26.00 9.94
CA THR A 371 -8.25 26.76 11.19
C THR A 371 -7.05 27.68 11.27
N ASP A 372 -7.29 28.98 11.28
CA ASP A 372 -6.31 29.98 11.66
C ASP A 372 -5.79 29.68 13.07
N ARG A 373 -4.48 29.39 13.15
CA ARG A 373 -3.79 29.12 14.41
C ARG A 373 -3.56 30.43 15.14
N LYS A 374 -4.22 30.61 16.27
CA LYS A 374 -3.68 31.40 17.39
C LYS A 374 -3.50 30.45 18.56
N ALA A 375 -2.27 30.48 19.08
CA ALA A 375 -1.75 29.60 20.09
C ALA A 375 -2.58 29.59 21.38
N ASP A 376 -2.89 28.38 21.86
CA ASP A 376 -3.07 28.14 23.28
C ASP A 376 -2.40 26.81 23.62
N THR A 377 -1.35 26.91 24.45
CA THR A 377 -0.37 25.85 24.76
C THR A 377 -0.77 25.01 25.99
N GLU A 378 -2.04 24.94 26.35
CA GLU A 378 -2.44 24.21 27.58
C GLU A 378 -3.70 23.35 27.42
N ASN A 379 -3.90 22.69 26.34
CA ASN A 379 -4.79 21.51 26.27
C ASN A 379 -4.75 20.94 24.86
N ARG A 380 -3.83 20.01 24.60
CA ARG A 380 -3.87 19.23 23.35
C ARG A 380 -5.07 18.27 23.39
N LYS A 381 -6.24 18.80 23.09
CA LYS A 381 -7.37 17.98 22.63
C LYS A 381 -7.14 17.75 21.15
N TYR A 382 -6.72 16.54 20.77
CA TYR A 382 -6.71 16.14 19.37
C TYR A 382 -8.16 16.13 18.87
N PRO A 383 -8.47 16.77 17.74
CA PRO A 383 -9.77 16.59 17.13
C PRO A 383 -9.86 15.14 16.66
N VAL A 384 -10.73 14.36 17.26
CA VAL A 384 -11.14 13.07 16.74
C VAL A 384 -11.91 13.37 15.46
N CYS A 385 -11.24 13.25 14.30
CA CYS A 385 -11.95 13.15 13.03
C CYS A 385 -12.57 11.75 13.00
N ILE A 386 -13.83 11.68 13.34
CA ILE A 386 -14.66 10.49 13.21
C ILE A 386 -15.29 10.46 11.82
#